data_8db26b9c00d48b550d5ee8c646c1c76f
#
_entry.id   8db26b9c00d48b550d5ee8c646c1c76f
#
_cell.length_a   1.000
_cell.length_b   1.000
_cell.length_c   1.000
_cell.angle_alpha   90.00
_cell.angle_beta   90.00
_cell.angle_gamma   90.00
#
_symmetry.space_group_name_H-M   'P 1'
#
loop_
_entity.id
_entity.type
_entity.pdbx_description
1 polymer ?
#
loop_
_entity_poly.entity_id
_entity_poly.type
_entity_poly.pdbx_seq_one_letter_code
_entity_poly.pdbx_strand_id
1 'polypeptide(L)'
;MIKIIKLKEKSKELKKFEKIQWEFADIEHYGQELWKAKRFIFTAEEKGKIVGFVGFEIAAGVCHIESLLIAKDKRRLGIGKTLMEKAEKMARKLKVHKIFLTTGKNWKSTKFYDLLGYRVAVTFQNHYGHQDFVQYTKFLI
;
A
#
# COMPACT_ATOMS: atom_id res chain seq x y z
N MET A 1 -2.07 -39.80 -0.42
CA MET A 1 -1.05 -39.15 -1.28
C MET A 1 -1.42 -37.70 -1.55
N ILE A 2 -0.48 -36.81 -1.36
CA ILE A 2 -0.71 -35.38 -1.59
C ILE A 2 -0.67 -35.09 -3.09
N LYS A 3 -1.66 -34.35 -3.58
CA LYS A 3 -1.72 -33.87 -4.96
C LYS A 3 -1.54 -32.38 -4.98
N ILE A 4 -0.78 -31.88 -5.94
CA ILE A 4 -0.61 -30.43 -6.14
C ILE A 4 -1.46 -30.02 -7.34
N ILE A 5 -2.36 -29.10 -7.14
CA ILE A 5 -3.34 -28.68 -8.14
C ILE A 5 -3.21 -27.18 -8.39
N LYS A 6 -3.17 -26.78 -9.67
CA LYS A 6 -3.16 -25.38 -10.07
C LYS A 6 -4.60 -24.86 -10.14
N LEU A 7 -4.88 -23.78 -9.45
CA LEU A 7 -6.16 -23.09 -9.51
C LEU A 7 -6.04 -21.83 -10.37
N LYS A 8 -7.11 -21.46 -11.07
CA LYS A 8 -7.18 -20.19 -11.82
C LYS A 8 -7.49 -19.02 -10.90
N GLU A 9 -8.28 -19.27 -9.87
CA GLU A 9 -8.68 -18.27 -8.87
C GLU A 9 -8.90 -18.96 -7.54
N LYS A 10 -9.05 -18.16 -6.48
CA LYS A 10 -9.31 -18.71 -5.15
C LYS A 10 -10.70 -19.31 -5.06
N SER A 11 -10.77 -20.60 -4.69
CA SER A 11 -12.01 -21.28 -4.38
C SER A 11 -12.53 -20.89 -2.99
N LYS A 12 -13.79 -21.24 -2.71
CA LYS A 12 -14.35 -21.07 -1.36
C LYS A 12 -13.57 -21.87 -0.31
N GLU A 13 -13.12 -23.05 -0.69
CA GLU A 13 -12.35 -23.93 0.19
C GLU A 13 -10.98 -23.31 0.52
N LEU A 14 -10.30 -22.74 -0.47
CA LEU A 14 -9.03 -22.08 -0.25
C LEU A 14 -9.19 -20.85 0.65
N LYS A 15 -10.24 -20.05 0.44
CA LYS A 15 -10.52 -18.86 1.28
C LYS A 15 -10.76 -19.27 2.73
N LYS A 16 -11.49 -20.34 2.96
CA LYS A 16 -11.74 -20.89 4.29
C LYS A 16 -10.45 -21.40 4.94
N PHE A 17 -9.64 -22.11 4.17
CA PHE A 17 -8.33 -22.59 4.61
C PHE A 17 -7.43 -21.43 5.02
N GLU A 18 -7.34 -20.39 4.16
CA GLU A 18 -6.54 -19.20 4.46
C GLU A 18 -6.96 -18.57 5.78
N LYS A 19 -8.25 -18.35 5.97
CA LYS A 19 -8.76 -17.72 7.19
C LYS A 19 -8.32 -18.47 8.44
N ILE A 20 -8.52 -19.78 8.46
CA ILE A 20 -8.19 -20.62 9.60
C ILE A 20 -6.67 -20.67 9.85
N GLN A 21 -5.89 -20.90 8.80
CA GLN A 21 -4.44 -21.09 8.94
C GLN A 21 -3.72 -19.78 9.24
N TRP A 22 -4.19 -18.66 8.71
CA TRP A 22 -3.61 -17.36 9.05
C TRP A 22 -3.92 -16.96 10.49
N GLU A 23 -5.10 -17.30 11.03
CA GLU A 23 -5.40 -17.09 12.44
C GLU A 23 -4.41 -17.85 13.34
N PHE A 24 -4.13 -19.12 13.03
CA PHE A 24 -3.12 -19.88 13.75
C PHE A 24 -1.73 -19.25 13.64
N ALA A 25 -1.34 -18.82 12.44
CA ALA A 25 -0.04 -18.18 12.23
C ALA A 25 0.10 -16.87 13.00
N ASP A 26 -0.97 -16.06 13.05
CA ASP A 26 -0.99 -14.80 13.81
C ASP A 26 -0.76 -15.06 15.29
N ILE A 27 -1.48 -16.04 15.86
CA ILE A 27 -1.33 -16.40 17.26
C ILE A 27 0.08 -16.90 17.54
N GLU A 28 0.61 -17.74 16.66
CA GLU A 28 1.96 -18.28 16.77
C GLU A 28 3.04 -17.19 16.78
N HIS A 29 2.92 -16.19 15.87
CA HIS A 29 3.94 -15.17 15.69
C HIS A 29 3.76 -13.93 16.55
N TYR A 30 2.52 -13.54 16.85
CA TYR A 30 2.22 -12.30 17.56
C TYR A 30 1.51 -12.50 18.91
N GLY A 31 1.12 -13.74 19.23
CA GLY A 31 0.37 -14.05 20.44
C GLY A 31 -1.11 -13.66 20.38
N GLN A 32 -1.56 -13.13 19.25
CA GLN A 32 -2.95 -12.69 19.02
C GLN A 32 -3.21 -12.57 17.52
N GLU A 33 -4.48 -12.49 17.15
CA GLU A 33 -4.85 -12.16 15.78
C GLU A 33 -4.57 -10.68 15.55
N LEU A 34 -3.58 -10.38 14.72
CA LEU A 34 -3.13 -9.03 14.44
C LEU A 34 -3.38 -8.60 13.00
N TRP A 35 -3.30 -9.53 12.06
CA TRP A 35 -3.36 -9.22 10.64
C TRP A 35 -4.80 -9.11 10.13
N LYS A 36 -5.42 -7.97 10.42
CA LYS A 36 -6.78 -7.64 9.95
C LYS A 36 -6.68 -6.52 8.95
N ALA A 37 -6.44 -6.88 7.69
CA ALA A 37 -6.25 -5.90 6.63
C ALA A 37 -7.54 -5.16 6.30
N LYS A 38 -7.44 -3.84 6.17
CA LYS A 38 -8.52 -2.97 5.71
C LYS A 38 -8.01 -2.12 4.55
N ARG A 39 -8.80 -2.04 3.49
CA ARG A 39 -8.47 -1.24 2.32
C ARG A 39 -9.32 0.01 2.25
N PHE A 40 -8.70 1.09 1.80
CA PHE A 40 -9.32 2.40 1.67
C PHE A 40 -8.96 2.99 0.31
N ILE A 41 -9.89 3.75 -0.24
CA ILE A 41 -9.68 4.48 -1.48
C ILE A 41 -10.24 5.89 -1.29
N PHE A 42 -9.43 6.90 -1.62
CA PHE A 42 -9.90 8.28 -1.75
C PHE A 42 -9.72 8.70 -3.20
N THR A 43 -10.73 9.32 -3.77
CA THR A 43 -10.67 9.88 -5.11
C THR A 43 -10.65 11.40 -5.06
N ALA A 44 -10.03 12.00 -6.05
CA ALA A 44 -10.13 13.44 -6.34
C ALA A 44 -11.00 13.58 -7.57
N GLU A 45 -12.03 14.41 -7.51
CA GLU A 45 -12.97 14.63 -8.60
C GLU A 45 -13.04 16.10 -8.99
N GLU A 46 -13.21 16.34 -10.29
CA GLU A 46 -13.45 17.64 -10.85
C GLU A 46 -14.64 17.55 -11.81
N LYS A 47 -15.68 18.33 -11.56
CA LYS A 47 -16.92 18.31 -12.38
C LYS A 47 -17.48 16.90 -12.60
N GLY A 48 -17.49 16.10 -11.54
CA GLY A 48 -18.01 14.73 -11.56
C GLY A 48 -17.10 13.68 -12.20
N LYS A 49 -15.88 14.06 -12.61
CA LYS A 49 -14.91 13.13 -13.20
C LYS A 49 -13.77 12.88 -12.23
N ILE A 50 -13.34 11.63 -12.13
CA ILE A 50 -12.17 11.27 -11.33
C ILE A 50 -10.91 11.79 -12.02
N VAL A 51 -10.11 12.58 -11.32
CA VAL A 51 -8.84 13.10 -11.80
C VAL A 51 -7.64 12.54 -11.04
N GLY A 52 -7.88 11.79 -9.99
CA GLY A 52 -6.84 11.12 -9.24
C GLY A 52 -7.40 10.23 -8.14
N PHE A 53 -6.56 9.35 -7.60
CA PHE A 53 -6.95 8.54 -6.46
C PHE A 53 -5.73 8.04 -5.71
N VAL A 54 -5.96 7.67 -4.45
CA VAL A 54 -5.02 6.95 -3.62
C VAL A 54 -5.71 5.71 -3.08
N GLY A 55 -5.07 4.54 -3.22
CA GLY A 55 -5.55 3.30 -2.64
C GLY A 55 -4.50 2.77 -1.68
N PHE A 56 -4.92 2.32 -0.51
CA PHE A 56 -3.99 1.84 0.49
C PHE A 56 -4.61 0.77 1.38
N GLU A 57 -3.76 -0.05 1.96
CA GLU A 57 -4.13 -1.11 2.88
C GLU A 57 -3.48 -0.86 4.23
N ILE A 58 -4.25 -1.06 5.29
CA ILE A 58 -3.74 -0.99 6.66
C ILE A 58 -3.87 -2.37 7.29
N ALA A 59 -2.75 -2.91 7.79
CA ALA A 59 -2.70 -4.19 8.47
C ALA A 59 -1.59 -4.17 9.52
N ALA A 60 -1.87 -4.71 10.68
CA ALA A 60 -0.86 -4.89 11.75
C ALA A 60 -0.05 -3.62 12.06
N GLY A 61 -0.71 -2.46 12.03
CA GLY A 61 -0.07 -1.18 12.35
C GLY A 61 0.72 -0.55 11.22
N VAL A 62 0.65 -1.11 10.00
CA VAL A 62 1.40 -0.62 8.84
C VAL A 62 0.43 -0.24 7.73
N CYS A 63 0.68 0.89 7.08
CA CYS A 63 -0.07 1.35 5.92
C CYS A 63 0.77 1.17 4.66
N HIS A 64 0.25 0.44 3.70
CA HIS A 64 0.86 0.28 2.38
C HIS A 64 0.09 1.11 1.37
N ILE A 65 0.72 2.14 0.82
CA ILE A 65 0.15 2.90 -0.30
C ILE A 65 0.33 2.05 -1.56
N GLU A 66 -0.77 1.43 -2.00
CA GLU A 66 -0.75 0.54 -3.14
C GLU A 66 -0.79 1.29 -4.47
N SER A 67 -1.50 2.41 -4.49
CA SER A 67 -1.64 3.23 -5.70
C SER A 67 -1.79 4.70 -5.34
N LEU A 68 -1.09 5.54 -6.05
CA LEU A 68 -1.32 6.98 -6.08
C LEU A 68 -1.18 7.40 -7.54
N LEU A 69 -2.28 7.80 -8.14
CA LEU A 69 -2.29 8.13 -9.56
C LEU A 69 -3.10 9.40 -9.79
N ILE A 70 -2.51 10.32 -10.54
CA ILE A 70 -3.12 11.60 -10.92
C ILE A 70 -3.18 11.66 -12.44
N ALA A 71 -4.31 12.10 -12.97
CA ALA A 71 -4.46 12.31 -14.41
C ALA A 71 -3.32 13.17 -14.95
N LYS A 72 -2.78 12.80 -16.11
CA LYS A 72 -1.58 13.42 -16.67
C LYS A 72 -1.69 14.94 -16.79
N ASP A 73 -2.85 15.45 -17.19
CA ASP A 73 -3.11 16.88 -17.36
C ASP A 73 -3.49 17.62 -16.07
N LYS A 74 -3.58 16.88 -14.95
CA LYS A 74 -3.92 17.43 -13.62
C LYS A 74 -2.77 17.34 -12.63
N ARG A 75 -1.59 17.01 -13.10
CA ARG A 75 -0.39 16.94 -12.26
C ARG A 75 0.10 18.34 -11.90
N ARG A 76 0.89 18.43 -10.81
CA ARG A 76 1.49 19.66 -10.29
C ARG A 76 0.45 20.70 -9.79
N LEU A 77 -0.76 20.25 -9.45
CA LEU A 77 -1.80 21.08 -8.87
C LEU A 77 -2.02 20.80 -7.38
N GLY A 78 -1.16 19.96 -6.78
CA GLY A 78 -1.26 19.61 -5.38
C GLY A 78 -2.26 18.49 -5.06
N ILE A 79 -2.85 17.87 -6.07
CA ILE A 79 -3.84 16.78 -5.88
C ILE A 79 -3.19 15.57 -5.19
N GLY A 80 -2.01 15.15 -5.65
CA GLY A 80 -1.29 14.02 -5.05
C GLY A 80 -0.95 14.26 -3.59
N LYS A 81 -0.49 15.46 -3.27
CA LYS A 81 -0.19 15.87 -1.89
C LYS A 81 -1.43 15.78 -1.01
N THR A 82 -2.55 16.31 -1.49
CA THR A 82 -3.82 16.28 -0.76
C THR A 82 -4.30 14.85 -0.51
N LEU A 83 -4.19 13.98 -1.53
CA LEU A 83 -4.57 12.58 -1.40
C LEU A 83 -3.69 11.86 -0.38
N MET A 84 -2.38 12.10 -0.41
CA MET A 84 -1.46 11.51 0.56
C MET A 84 -1.74 12.02 1.98
N GLU A 85 -2.06 13.30 2.14
CA GLU A 85 -2.44 13.86 3.44
C GLU A 85 -3.71 13.19 3.99
N LYS A 86 -4.68 12.87 3.13
CA LYS A 86 -5.88 12.14 3.53
C LYS A 86 -5.54 10.71 3.98
N ALA A 87 -4.67 10.03 3.25
CA ALA A 87 -4.22 8.69 3.62
C ALA A 87 -3.48 8.71 4.95
N GLU A 88 -2.57 9.66 5.15
CA GLU A 88 -1.82 9.80 6.40
C GLU A 88 -2.74 10.12 7.58
N LYS A 89 -3.73 10.98 7.37
CA LYS A 89 -4.72 11.31 8.41
C LYS A 89 -5.50 10.07 8.84
N MET A 90 -5.94 9.26 7.89
CA MET A 90 -6.63 8.00 8.19
C MET A 90 -5.70 7.04 8.93
N ALA A 91 -4.46 6.93 8.48
CA ALA A 91 -3.45 6.08 9.12
C ALA A 91 -3.22 6.49 10.58
N ARG A 92 -3.10 7.79 10.85
CA ARG A 92 -2.94 8.30 12.22
C ARG A 92 -4.17 8.02 13.08
N LYS A 93 -5.36 8.18 12.51
CA LYS A 93 -6.62 7.88 13.20
C LYS A 93 -6.69 6.42 13.63
N LEU A 94 -6.16 5.52 12.81
CA LEU A 94 -6.13 4.07 13.07
C LEU A 94 -4.85 3.62 13.80
N LYS A 95 -4.07 4.57 14.32
CA LYS A 95 -2.86 4.31 15.12
C LYS A 95 -1.79 3.51 14.37
N VAL A 96 -1.67 3.73 13.08
CA VAL A 96 -0.59 3.18 12.25
C VAL A 96 0.73 3.83 12.66
N HIS A 97 1.78 3.02 12.76
CA HIS A 97 3.10 3.55 13.12
C HIS A 97 4.02 3.75 11.92
N LYS A 98 3.69 3.19 10.75
CA LYS A 98 4.56 3.22 9.57
C LYS A 98 3.74 3.23 8.30
N ILE A 99 4.13 4.09 7.35
CA ILE A 99 3.60 4.08 5.99
C ILE A 99 4.73 3.75 5.03
N PHE A 100 4.47 2.90 4.04
CA PHE A 100 5.44 2.61 3.00
C PHE A 100 4.79 2.52 1.63
N LEU A 101 5.62 2.66 0.61
CA LEU A 101 5.26 2.51 -0.78
C LEU A 101 6.50 2.13 -1.59
N THR A 102 6.28 1.64 -2.80
CA THR A 102 7.36 1.27 -3.71
C THR A 102 7.21 2.06 -5.00
N THR A 103 8.31 2.63 -5.49
CA THR A 103 8.32 3.38 -6.74
C THR A 103 9.66 3.23 -7.44
N GLY A 104 9.72 3.56 -8.74
CA GLY A 104 10.97 3.49 -9.49
C GLY A 104 12.01 4.46 -8.95
N LYS A 105 13.24 3.96 -8.77
CA LYS A 105 14.34 4.72 -8.18
C LYS A 105 14.65 6.01 -8.94
N ASN A 106 14.57 5.98 -10.27
CA ASN A 106 14.90 7.12 -11.11
C ASN A 106 13.66 7.86 -11.64
N TRP A 107 12.50 7.58 -11.08
CA TRP A 107 11.25 8.24 -11.49
C TRP A 107 11.10 9.59 -10.80
N LYS A 108 10.34 10.48 -11.43
CA LYS A 108 10.07 11.83 -10.89
C LYS A 108 9.33 11.78 -9.54
N SER A 109 8.58 10.72 -9.29
CA SER A 109 7.85 10.52 -8.04
C SER A 109 8.75 10.53 -6.80
N THR A 110 10.04 10.20 -6.94
CA THR A 110 10.96 10.19 -5.80
C THR A 110 11.07 11.57 -5.13
N LYS A 111 11.15 12.64 -5.93
CA LYS A 111 11.19 14.00 -5.40
C LYS A 111 9.90 14.36 -4.65
N PHE A 112 8.78 13.90 -5.17
CA PHE A 112 7.47 14.11 -4.54
C PHE A 112 7.43 13.48 -3.15
N TYR A 113 7.86 12.23 -3.01
CA TYR A 113 7.86 11.54 -1.71
C TYR A 113 8.92 12.08 -0.77
N ASP A 114 10.09 12.47 -1.28
CA ASP A 114 11.12 13.15 -0.46
C ASP A 114 10.55 14.40 0.21
N LEU A 115 9.82 15.22 -0.54
CA LEU A 115 9.22 16.45 -0.04
C LEU A 115 8.13 16.18 1.00
N LEU A 116 7.47 15.03 0.95
CA LEU A 116 6.46 14.64 1.93
C LEU A 116 7.07 14.02 3.19
N GLY A 117 8.39 13.91 3.26
CA GLY A 117 9.09 13.39 4.42
C GLY A 117 9.31 11.89 4.42
N TYR A 118 9.11 11.23 3.29
CA TYR A 118 9.42 9.81 3.13
C TYR A 118 10.92 9.64 2.88
N ARG A 119 11.46 8.50 3.31
CA ARG A 119 12.88 8.16 3.12
C ARG A 119 13.02 6.76 2.55
N VAL A 120 14.05 6.56 1.75
CA VAL A 120 14.36 5.24 1.18
C VAL A 120 14.79 4.29 2.29
N ALA A 121 14.08 3.18 2.41
CA ALA A 121 14.38 2.11 3.35
C ALA A 121 15.12 0.96 2.68
N VAL A 122 14.74 0.62 1.44
CA VAL A 122 15.29 -0.52 0.70
C VAL A 122 15.38 -0.16 -0.77
N THR A 123 16.42 -0.64 -1.45
CA THR A 123 16.54 -0.59 -2.90
C THR A 123 16.41 -1.99 -3.46
N PHE A 124 15.50 -2.15 -4.42
CA PHE A 124 15.30 -3.41 -5.16
C PHE A 124 15.99 -3.28 -6.51
N GLN A 125 17.09 -4.00 -6.66
CA GLN A 125 17.85 -3.97 -7.91
C GLN A 125 17.21 -4.85 -8.97
N ASN A 126 17.24 -4.37 -10.23
CA ASN A 126 16.74 -5.12 -11.39
C ASN A 126 15.37 -5.72 -11.11
N HIS A 127 14.42 -4.86 -10.78
CA HIS A 127 13.08 -5.23 -10.33
C HIS A 127 12.09 -5.19 -11.50
N TYR A 128 10.94 -4.55 -11.35
CA TYR A 128 9.95 -4.48 -12.43
C TYR A 128 10.52 -3.85 -13.69
N GLY A 129 10.36 -4.54 -14.83
CA GLY A 129 10.84 -4.04 -16.13
C GLY A 129 12.36 -3.83 -16.17
N HIS A 130 13.12 -4.60 -15.38
CA HIS A 130 14.58 -4.48 -15.26
C HIS A 130 15.04 -3.12 -14.74
N GLN A 131 14.18 -2.39 -14.06
CA GLN A 131 14.53 -1.13 -13.43
C GLN A 131 14.69 -1.31 -11.93
N ASP A 132 15.50 -0.46 -11.32
CA ASP A 132 15.62 -0.44 -9.87
C ASP A 132 14.42 0.26 -9.25
N PHE A 133 13.93 -0.29 -8.16
CA PHE A 133 12.84 0.30 -7.38
C PHE A 133 13.33 0.58 -5.97
N VAL A 134 12.66 1.51 -5.32
CA VAL A 134 12.93 1.83 -3.92
C VAL A 134 11.64 1.73 -3.10
N GLN A 135 11.80 1.28 -1.87
CA GLN A 135 10.73 1.37 -0.88
C GLN A 135 10.93 2.64 -0.07
N TYR A 136 9.95 3.51 -0.12
CA TYR A 136 9.89 4.71 0.72
C TYR A 136 9.10 4.42 1.99
N THR A 137 9.57 4.97 3.09
CA THR A 137 8.98 4.75 4.40
C THR A 137 8.86 6.06 5.16
N LYS A 138 7.77 6.21 5.90
CA LYS A 138 7.56 7.32 6.84
C LYS A 138 7.00 6.76 8.14
N PHE A 139 7.66 7.04 9.24
CA PHE A 139 7.16 6.65 10.56
C PHE A 139 6.21 7.72 11.09
N LEU A 140 5.09 7.27 11.63
CA LEU A 140 4.05 8.12 12.23
C LEU A 140 4.11 7.92 13.74
N ILE A 141 4.60 8.90 14.44
CA ILE A 141 4.73 8.81 15.90
C ILE A 141 3.72 9.74 16.55
#